data_d88417bc68fe5b6b0c0b45e9f074a46c
#
_entry.id   d88417bc68fe5b6b0c0b45e9f074a46c
#
_cell.length_a   1.000
_cell.length_b   1.000
_cell.length_c   1.000
_cell.angle_alpha   90.00
_cell.angle_beta   90.00
_cell.angle_gamma   90.00
#
_symmetry.space_group_name_H-M   'P 1'
#
loop_
_entity.id
_entity.type
_entity.pdbx_description
1 polymer ?
#
loop_
_entity_poly.entity_id
_entity_poly.type
_entity_poly.pdbx_seq_one_letter_code
_entity_poly.pdbx_strand_id
1 'polypeptide(L)'
;MKRLLALVLAGILTVGLLGCGGKENDAKPTSAPQNNGGEKTAMEKLIEAAKAEGELVVYGSCEEEYLAAACDNFKKIYGINVQYQRLSTGEVQSKIEEEKGNPSGDVWFGGTTDPYNVAASEGLLLPYEAQNASHLLSSMYRDKDGCWYGIYKGILGFMVNKDELKRKGIDAPADWKDLLDPKYKGLIWLSNYNTAGTAKLVINTMIQKYGHDEGIKYLVDVDKNIEVYTKSGSGPSKNVGTGECVVGIGFLHDGITQIIDNGYGNIQLIIPSSGTSFEIGATAIFKGCKHENAAKLWIEYALSPDCVELGAKNGSYQFLVIDNAKQPQAAADFGLDPENVMKYDFEDAKANTKKYVEEVMNALGSAADGRFKTE
;
A
#
# COMPACT_ATOMS: atom_id res chain seq x y z
N MET A 1 44.91 -25.81 -24.99
CA MET A 1 45.56 -25.86 -26.34
C MET A 1 45.00 -24.66 -27.11
N LYS A 2 45.88 -23.65 -27.23
CA LYS A 2 46.40 -23.10 -28.50
C LYS A 2 45.30 -22.44 -29.37
N ARG A 3 45.23 -21.08 -29.40
CA ARG A 3 45.96 -20.18 -30.37
C ARG A 3 45.13 -20.03 -31.66
N LEU A 4 44.97 -18.98 -32.36
CA LEU A 4 45.65 -17.69 -32.68
C LEU A 4 44.66 -16.85 -33.47
N LEU A 5 44.52 -15.54 -33.29
CA LEU A 5 45.29 -14.44 -33.94
C LEU A 5 45.06 -14.27 -35.45
N ALA A 6 44.63 -13.13 -35.89
CA ALA A 6 45.27 -12.09 -36.67
C ALA A 6 44.23 -11.33 -37.47
N LEU A 7 44.14 -10.00 -37.37
CA LEU A 7 44.87 -8.90 -38.02
C LEU A 7 44.78 -8.90 -39.55
N VAL A 8 44.35 -7.82 -40.19
CA VAL A 8 45.17 -6.78 -40.82
C VAL A 8 44.38 -5.95 -41.81
N LEU A 9 44.35 -4.64 -41.63
CA LEU A 9 44.80 -3.47 -42.42
C LEU A 9 44.06 -3.13 -43.74
N ALA A 10 43.50 -1.97 -43.76
CA ALA A 10 43.97 -0.68 -44.35
C ALA A 10 44.17 -0.59 -45.89
N GLY A 11 43.68 0.48 -46.47
CA GLY A 11 43.99 1.00 -47.82
C GLY A 11 42.96 2.06 -48.21
N ILE A 12 43.16 3.24 -48.10
CA ILE A 12 43.91 4.42 -48.63
C ILE A 12 43.72 4.66 -50.17
N LEU A 13 43.13 5.87 -50.42
CA LEU A 13 43.30 6.84 -51.52
C LEU A 13 42.98 6.38 -52.95
N THR A 14 42.24 7.26 -53.66
CA THR A 14 42.72 8.38 -54.50
C THR A 14 41.52 9.10 -55.17
N VAL A 15 41.36 10.34 -54.97
CA VAL A 15 41.56 11.52 -55.86
C VAL A 15 41.09 11.39 -57.30
N GLY A 16 40.17 12.26 -57.68
CA GLY A 16 39.83 12.58 -59.07
C GLY A 16 39.13 13.94 -59.11
N LEU A 17 39.88 14.98 -59.45
CA LEU A 17 39.46 16.35 -59.75
C LEU A 17 39.01 16.48 -61.21
N LEU A 18 38.18 17.49 -61.44
CA LEU A 18 37.88 18.33 -62.62
C LEU A 18 36.40 18.32 -62.93
N GLY A 19 35.67 19.42 -63.07
CA GLY A 19 36.00 20.82 -63.15
C GLY A 19 34.77 21.65 -63.55
N CYS A 20 34.84 22.90 -63.21
CA CYS A 20 34.26 24.08 -63.81
C CYS A 20 32.74 24.30 -63.92
N GLY A 21 32.30 25.44 -63.33
CA GLY A 21 31.26 26.27 -63.87
C GLY A 21 30.38 27.01 -62.86
N GLY A 22 30.83 28.13 -62.35
CA GLY A 22 30.19 29.42 -62.14
C GLY A 22 28.84 29.54 -61.41
N LYS A 23 28.85 30.15 -60.25
CA LYS A 23 28.27 31.45 -59.87
C LYS A 23 28.32 31.64 -58.37
N GLU A 24 28.94 32.71 -57.95
CA GLU A 24 28.90 33.28 -56.62
C GLU A 24 27.47 33.50 -56.16
N ASN A 25 27.14 32.99 -54.97
CA ASN A 25 26.14 33.55 -54.10
C ASN A 25 26.67 33.41 -52.66
N ASP A 26 26.82 34.55 -52.02
CA ASP A 26 27.20 34.75 -50.63
C ASP A 26 26.35 33.87 -49.70
N ALA A 27 26.95 32.85 -49.18
CA ALA A 27 26.42 32.08 -48.04
C ALA A 27 27.14 32.53 -46.77
N LYS A 28 26.41 33.29 -45.97
CA LYS A 28 26.67 33.65 -44.59
C LYS A 28 27.09 32.40 -43.83
N PRO A 29 28.07 32.45 -42.91
CA PRO A 29 28.48 31.28 -42.11
C PRO A 29 27.32 30.79 -41.25
N THR A 30 26.93 29.55 -41.43
CA THR A 30 25.95 28.83 -40.64
C THR A 30 26.48 28.76 -39.21
N SER A 31 25.87 29.48 -38.33
CA SER A 31 26.08 29.37 -36.87
C SER A 31 25.94 27.92 -36.45
N ALA A 32 26.89 27.45 -35.64
CA ALA A 32 26.81 26.19 -34.92
C ALA A 32 25.45 26.07 -34.22
N PRO A 33 24.89 24.85 -34.03
CA PRO A 33 23.64 24.69 -33.30
C PRO A 33 23.83 25.28 -31.93
N GLN A 34 23.12 26.37 -31.63
CA GLN A 34 22.94 26.86 -30.27
C GLN A 34 22.27 25.76 -29.50
N ASN A 35 22.97 25.28 -28.49
CA ASN A 35 22.43 24.44 -27.45
C ASN A 35 21.36 25.28 -26.74
N ASN A 36 20.11 25.17 -27.16
CA ASN A 36 18.97 25.73 -26.44
C ASN A 36 18.86 24.94 -25.13
N GLY A 37 19.52 25.42 -24.09
CA GLY A 37 19.28 25.04 -22.73
C GLY A 37 17.83 25.44 -22.39
N GLY A 38 16.87 24.57 -22.75
CA GLY A 38 15.48 24.71 -22.34
C GLY A 38 15.43 24.79 -20.82
N GLU A 39 14.58 25.64 -20.30
CA GLU A 39 14.36 25.72 -18.85
C GLU A 39 13.89 24.33 -18.36
N LYS A 40 14.56 23.81 -17.32
CA LYS A 40 14.21 22.50 -16.72
C LYS A 40 12.77 22.48 -16.28
N THR A 41 12.09 21.38 -16.55
CA THR A 41 10.74 21.14 -16.07
C THR A 41 10.70 21.11 -14.55
N ALA A 42 9.52 21.27 -13.96
CA ALA A 42 9.34 21.18 -12.50
C ALA A 42 9.80 19.82 -11.97
N MET A 43 9.53 18.73 -12.70
CA MET A 43 9.96 17.38 -12.33
C MET A 43 11.48 17.22 -12.37
N GLU A 44 12.15 17.74 -13.40
CA GLU A 44 13.62 17.70 -13.46
C GLU A 44 14.28 18.47 -12.32
N LYS A 45 13.72 19.64 -11.96
CA LYS A 45 14.17 20.42 -10.79
C LYS A 45 13.96 19.65 -9.47
N LEU A 46 12.80 18.97 -9.33
CA LEU A 46 12.51 18.12 -8.16
C LEU A 46 13.48 16.94 -8.05
N ILE A 47 13.75 16.24 -9.15
CA ILE A 47 14.70 15.12 -9.18
C ILE A 47 16.09 15.57 -8.77
N GLU A 48 16.56 16.72 -9.25
CA GLU A 48 17.87 17.27 -8.87
C GLU A 48 17.95 17.64 -7.40
N ALA A 49 16.91 18.30 -6.87
CA ALA A 49 16.83 18.67 -5.46
C ALA A 49 16.78 17.42 -4.56
N ALA A 50 15.99 16.43 -4.91
CA ALA A 50 15.92 15.14 -4.20
C ALA A 50 17.26 14.40 -4.21
N LYS A 51 17.96 14.38 -5.36
CA LYS A 51 19.31 13.79 -5.45
C LYS A 51 20.33 14.53 -4.61
N ALA A 52 20.19 15.84 -4.45
CA ALA A 52 21.08 16.63 -3.59
C ALA A 52 20.86 16.32 -2.10
N GLU A 53 19.64 15.93 -1.67
CA GLU A 53 19.36 15.41 -0.34
C GLU A 53 19.96 14.00 -0.15
N GLY A 54 19.91 13.15 -1.17
CA GLY A 54 20.62 11.87 -1.27
C GLY A 54 20.06 10.72 -0.44
N GLU A 55 19.12 10.98 0.46
CA GLU A 55 18.51 10.01 1.37
C GLU A 55 17.00 10.13 1.42
N LEU A 56 16.33 9.01 1.80
CA LEU A 56 14.91 8.94 2.10
C LEU A 56 14.66 7.87 3.17
N VAL A 57 13.80 8.15 4.14
CA VAL A 57 13.37 7.20 5.17
C VAL A 57 11.88 6.91 5.04
N VAL A 58 11.53 5.64 4.79
CA VAL A 58 10.16 5.19 4.54
C VAL A 58 9.63 4.39 5.72
N TYR A 59 8.49 4.78 6.29
CA TYR A 59 7.71 3.91 7.17
C TYR A 59 6.64 3.22 6.34
N GLY A 60 6.75 1.90 6.20
CA GLY A 60 5.85 1.10 5.37
C GLY A 60 4.85 0.31 6.20
N SER A 61 3.61 0.23 5.71
CA SER A 61 2.52 -0.52 6.37
C SER A 61 1.86 -1.55 5.44
N CYS A 62 2.42 -1.79 4.26
CA CYS A 62 2.06 -2.88 3.35
C CYS A 62 2.90 -4.14 3.61
N GLU A 63 2.79 -5.14 2.72
CA GLU A 63 3.62 -6.35 2.74
C GLU A 63 5.09 -5.97 2.61
N GLU A 64 5.93 -6.66 3.37
CA GLU A 64 7.35 -6.31 3.49
C GLU A 64 8.10 -6.46 2.15
N GLU A 65 7.76 -7.49 1.38
CA GLU A 65 8.35 -7.77 0.08
C GLU A 65 8.02 -6.66 -0.94
N TYR A 66 6.78 -6.15 -0.92
CA TYR A 66 6.38 -5.01 -1.76
C TYR A 66 7.07 -3.72 -1.31
N LEU A 67 7.12 -3.45 -0.01
CA LEU A 67 7.83 -2.29 0.54
C LEU A 67 9.29 -2.29 0.13
N ALA A 68 9.98 -3.42 0.31
CA ALA A 68 11.38 -3.58 -0.08
C ALA A 68 11.58 -3.34 -1.58
N ALA A 69 10.74 -3.97 -2.42
CA ALA A 69 10.82 -3.81 -3.87
C ALA A 69 10.57 -2.37 -4.33
N ALA A 70 9.62 -1.65 -3.71
CA ALA A 70 9.36 -0.24 -4.01
C ALA A 70 10.56 0.64 -3.64
N CYS A 71 11.16 0.44 -2.46
CA CYS A 71 12.33 1.17 -1.99
C CYS A 71 13.56 0.91 -2.87
N ASP A 72 13.83 -0.35 -3.23
CA ASP A 72 14.95 -0.74 -4.08
C ASP A 72 14.79 -0.18 -5.50
N ASN A 73 13.57 -0.19 -6.04
CA ASN A 73 13.31 0.35 -7.37
C ASN A 73 13.44 1.88 -7.41
N PHE A 74 12.95 2.59 -6.40
CA PHE A 74 13.16 4.03 -6.25
C PHE A 74 14.65 4.39 -6.22
N LYS A 75 15.43 3.68 -5.39
CA LYS A 75 16.89 3.81 -5.35
C LYS A 75 17.53 3.54 -6.70
N LYS A 76 17.09 2.51 -7.40
CA LYS A 76 17.61 2.15 -8.74
C LYS A 76 17.32 3.24 -9.78
N ILE A 77 16.12 3.82 -9.78
CA ILE A 77 15.71 4.84 -10.76
C ILE A 77 16.41 6.18 -10.48
N TYR A 78 16.42 6.61 -9.24
CA TYR A 78 16.83 7.97 -8.89
C TYR A 78 18.24 8.08 -8.27
N GLY A 79 18.83 6.98 -7.83
CA GLY A 79 20.16 6.96 -7.19
C GLY A 79 20.15 7.54 -5.77
N ILE A 80 18.97 7.66 -5.14
CA ILE A 80 18.78 8.14 -3.76
C ILE A 80 18.84 6.94 -2.82
N ASN A 81 19.56 7.04 -1.71
CA ASN A 81 19.62 5.96 -0.72
C ASN A 81 18.30 5.90 0.07
N VAL A 82 17.71 4.70 0.18
CA VAL A 82 16.46 4.50 0.90
C VAL A 82 16.67 3.61 2.10
N GLN A 83 16.24 4.08 3.27
CA GLN A 83 16.08 3.27 4.47
C GLN A 83 14.59 3.06 4.69
N TYR A 84 14.18 1.87 5.12
CA TYR A 84 12.77 1.63 5.43
C TYR A 84 12.60 0.83 6.72
N GLN A 85 11.45 1.02 7.34
CA GLN A 85 11.00 0.23 8.47
C GLN A 85 9.55 -0.21 8.23
N ARG A 86 9.30 -1.52 8.33
CA ARG A 86 7.93 -2.06 8.27
C ARG A 86 7.28 -1.94 9.65
N LEU A 87 6.17 -1.23 9.72
CA LEU A 87 5.32 -1.02 10.90
C LEU A 87 3.85 -1.22 10.50
N SER A 88 2.99 -1.60 11.42
CA SER A 88 1.55 -1.55 11.16
C SER A 88 1.06 -0.10 11.15
N THR A 89 -0.07 0.15 10.47
CA THR A 89 -0.57 1.52 10.25
C THR A 89 -0.80 2.28 11.56
N GLY A 90 -1.30 1.59 12.59
CA GLY A 90 -1.48 2.20 13.91
C GLY A 90 -0.17 2.52 14.62
N GLU A 91 0.87 1.70 14.42
CA GLU A 91 2.21 1.97 14.99
C GLU A 91 2.86 3.18 14.32
N VAL A 92 2.72 3.34 12.99
CA VAL A 92 3.21 4.55 12.31
C VAL A 92 2.49 5.78 12.82
N GLN A 93 1.16 5.72 12.96
CA GLN A 93 0.37 6.83 13.52
C GLN A 93 0.88 7.23 14.91
N SER A 94 1.01 6.28 15.84
CA SER A 94 1.50 6.55 17.19
C SER A 94 2.92 7.14 17.18
N LYS A 95 3.79 6.59 16.32
CA LYS A 95 5.17 7.04 16.20
C LYS A 95 5.26 8.49 15.74
N ILE A 96 4.53 8.90 14.71
CA ILE A 96 4.55 10.30 14.24
C ILE A 96 3.86 11.26 15.19
N GLU A 97 2.88 10.78 15.98
CA GLU A 97 2.26 11.55 17.07
C GLU A 97 3.28 11.83 18.19
N GLU A 98 4.12 10.87 18.55
CA GLU A 98 5.20 11.04 19.54
C GLU A 98 6.32 11.95 19.02
N GLU A 99 6.64 11.86 17.72
CA GLU A 99 7.73 12.59 17.07
C GLU A 99 7.33 14.01 16.59
N LYS A 100 6.20 14.55 17.00
CA LYS A 100 5.60 15.82 16.55
C LYS A 100 6.60 16.88 16.09
N GLY A 101 6.53 17.22 14.78
CA GLY A 101 7.34 18.30 14.18
C GLY A 101 8.80 17.97 13.94
N ASN A 102 9.27 16.77 14.30
CA ASN A 102 10.61 16.28 14.01
C ASN A 102 10.59 14.77 13.75
N PRO A 103 9.88 14.31 12.71
CA PRO A 103 9.76 12.89 12.42
C PRO A 103 11.11 12.28 12.05
N SER A 104 11.35 11.04 12.48
CA SER A 104 12.54 10.27 12.10
C SER A 104 12.41 9.67 10.69
N GLY A 105 11.19 9.57 10.15
CA GLY A 105 10.89 9.18 8.78
C GLY A 105 10.53 10.38 7.91
N ASP A 106 10.52 10.17 6.59
CA ASP A 106 10.15 11.20 5.62
C ASP A 106 8.76 10.94 5.02
N VAL A 107 8.43 9.68 4.76
CA VAL A 107 7.20 9.28 4.10
C VAL A 107 6.55 8.07 4.74
N TRP A 108 5.24 7.98 4.59
CA TRP A 108 4.42 6.83 4.91
C TRP A 108 4.00 6.12 3.61
N PHE A 109 4.08 4.79 3.56
CA PHE A 109 3.75 4.00 2.38
C PHE A 109 2.91 2.76 2.73
N GLY A 110 1.70 2.66 2.16
CA GLY A 110 0.78 1.54 2.36
C GLY A 110 -0.01 1.59 3.66
N GLY A 111 -0.82 0.57 3.89
CA GLY A 111 -1.73 0.47 5.02
C GLY A 111 -3.08 1.18 4.77
N THR A 112 -3.94 1.27 5.79
CA THR A 112 -5.28 1.82 5.68
C THR A 112 -5.32 3.34 5.84
N THR A 113 -6.24 4.04 5.18
CA THR A 113 -6.35 5.51 5.18
C THR A 113 -6.94 6.11 6.47
N ASP A 114 -7.64 5.35 7.30
CA ASP A 114 -8.23 5.92 8.53
C ASP A 114 -7.17 6.57 9.43
N PRO A 115 -6.02 5.94 9.74
CA PRO A 115 -4.92 6.60 10.45
C PRO A 115 -4.29 7.79 9.72
N TYR A 116 -4.22 7.75 8.37
CA TYR A 116 -3.75 8.91 7.59
C TYR A 116 -4.69 10.11 7.74
N ASN A 117 -6.00 9.88 7.73
CA ASN A 117 -7.00 10.92 7.95
C ASN A 117 -6.86 11.57 9.32
N VAL A 118 -6.61 10.78 10.37
CA VAL A 118 -6.33 11.29 11.71
C VAL A 118 -5.06 12.13 11.70
N ALA A 119 -3.96 11.60 11.17
CA ALA A 119 -2.68 12.30 11.08
C ALA A 119 -2.78 13.63 10.28
N ALA A 120 -3.55 13.64 9.18
CA ALA A 120 -3.82 14.85 8.40
C ALA A 120 -4.60 15.88 9.23
N SER A 121 -5.63 15.46 9.97
CA SER A 121 -6.42 16.36 10.83
C SER A 121 -5.62 16.94 11.98
N GLU A 122 -4.62 16.25 12.46
CA GLU A 122 -3.69 16.70 13.50
C GLU A 122 -2.52 17.55 12.95
N GLY A 123 -2.47 17.73 11.62
CA GLY A 123 -1.43 18.52 10.96
C GLY A 123 -0.06 17.86 10.99
N LEU A 124 0.00 16.52 11.03
CA LEU A 124 1.23 15.73 11.05
C LEU A 124 1.72 15.36 9.64
N LEU A 125 0.89 15.55 8.61
CA LEU A 125 1.23 15.31 7.22
C LEU A 125 1.47 16.64 6.47
N LEU A 126 2.38 16.62 5.51
CA LEU A 126 2.69 17.76 4.66
C LEU A 126 1.82 17.71 3.39
N PRO A 127 0.98 18.71 3.14
CA PRO A 127 0.26 18.82 1.85
C PRO A 127 1.23 18.98 0.68
N TYR A 128 1.00 18.21 -0.37
CA TYR A 128 1.75 18.30 -1.62
C TYR A 128 0.83 18.00 -2.80
N GLU A 129 0.76 18.89 -3.79
CA GLU A 129 -0.01 18.64 -4.99
C GLU A 129 0.80 17.83 -6.00
N ALA A 130 0.56 16.53 -6.03
CA ALA A 130 1.28 15.60 -6.89
C ALA A 130 0.80 15.69 -8.34
N GLN A 131 1.72 15.75 -9.31
CA GLN A 131 1.39 15.77 -10.76
C GLN A 131 0.73 14.45 -11.19
N ASN A 132 1.25 13.33 -10.69
CA ASN A 132 0.72 11.99 -10.98
C ASN A 132 -0.64 11.70 -10.31
N ALA A 133 -1.13 12.57 -9.42
CA ALA A 133 -2.50 12.47 -8.89
C ALA A 133 -3.59 12.62 -9.97
N SER A 134 -3.25 13.16 -11.14
CA SER A 134 -4.13 13.21 -12.32
C SER A 134 -4.51 11.82 -12.85
N HIS A 135 -3.76 10.78 -12.50
CA HIS A 135 -4.03 9.39 -12.87
C HIS A 135 -4.94 8.64 -11.89
N LEU A 136 -5.33 9.23 -10.77
CA LEU A 136 -6.24 8.58 -9.82
C LEU A 136 -7.62 8.33 -10.46
N LEU A 137 -8.12 7.11 -10.33
CA LEU A 137 -9.43 6.69 -10.87
C LEU A 137 -10.62 7.46 -10.27
N SER A 138 -10.47 8.03 -9.07
CA SER A 138 -11.50 8.78 -8.39
C SER A 138 -10.90 9.76 -7.38
N SER A 139 -11.61 10.86 -7.12
CA SER A 139 -11.24 11.82 -6.07
C SER A 139 -11.28 11.22 -4.66
N MET A 140 -11.96 10.09 -4.45
CA MET A 140 -11.95 9.38 -3.19
C MET A 140 -10.58 8.78 -2.83
N TYR A 141 -9.69 8.63 -3.80
CA TYR A 141 -8.35 8.08 -3.61
C TYR A 141 -7.31 9.15 -3.25
N ARG A 142 -7.74 10.32 -2.78
CA ARG A 142 -6.84 11.35 -2.23
C ARG A 142 -7.51 12.13 -1.11
N ASP A 143 -6.73 12.67 -0.20
CA ASP A 143 -7.17 13.73 0.70
C ASP A 143 -7.47 15.02 -0.10
N LYS A 144 -8.50 15.75 0.31
CA LYS A 144 -8.93 16.99 -0.38
C LYS A 144 -7.85 18.08 -0.39
N ASP A 145 -7.02 18.11 0.65
CA ASP A 145 -5.94 19.08 0.83
C ASP A 145 -4.57 18.53 0.37
N GLY A 146 -4.53 17.31 -0.24
CA GLY A 146 -3.32 16.69 -0.75
C GLY A 146 -2.38 16.16 0.32
N CYS A 147 -2.89 15.83 1.51
CA CYS A 147 -2.09 15.26 2.60
C CYS A 147 -1.73 13.79 2.38
N TRP A 148 -2.53 13.04 1.63
CA TRP A 148 -2.26 11.66 1.25
C TRP A 148 -2.86 11.30 -0.11
N TYR A 149 -2.33 10.24 -0.74
CA TYR A 149 -2.76 9.71 -2.02
C TYR A 149 -2.89 8.19 -1.95
N GLY A 150 -3.99 7.64 -2.47
CA GLY A 150 -4.23 6.21 -2.59
C GLY A 150 -3.31 5.58 -3.64
N ILE A 151 -2.83 4.39 -3.34
CA ILE A 151 -1.97 3.59 -4.24
C ILE A 151 -2.60 2.24 -4.58
N TYR A 152 -3.48 1.73 -3.72
CA TYR A 152 -4.23 0.49 -3.94
C TYR A 152 -5.55 0.48 -3.16
N LYS A 153 -6.40 -0.54 -3.45
CA LYS A 153 -7.64 -0.86 -2.75
C LYS A 153 -7.68 -2.34 -2.42
N GLY A 154 -8.06 -2.70 -1.20
CA GLY A 154 -8.21 -4.07 -0.71
C GLY A 154 -9.59 -4.32 -0.11
N ILE A 155 -10.18 -5.48 -0.37
CA ILE A 155 -11.50 -5.87 0.14
C ILE A 155 -11.35 -6.59 1.47
N LEU A 156 -12.08 -6.16 2.50
CA LEU A 156 -12.16 -6.82 3.80
C LEU A 156 -13.06 -8.06 3.70
N GLY A 157 -12.66 -9.17 4.32
CA GLY A 157 -13.46 -10.38 4.30
C GLY A 157 -12.88 -11.48 5.20
N PHE A 158 -13.23 -12.73 4.87
CA PHE A 158 -12.77 -13.89 5.61
C PHE A 158 -11.88 -14.78 4.74
N MET A 159 -10.84 -15.28 5.36
CA MET A 159 -9.99 -16.33 4.83
C MET A 159 -10.20 -17.56 5.71
N VAL A 160 -10.61 -18.69 5.15
CA VAL A 160 -10.90 -19.89 5.94
C VAL A 160 -10.07 -21.08 5.50
N ASN A 161 -9.62 -21.89 6.45
CA ASN A 161 -8.99 -23.18 6.18
C ASN A 161 -10.09 -24.24 5.96
N LYS A 162 -10.30 -24.64 4.70
CA LYS A 162 -11.34 -25.62 4.33
C LYS A 162 -11.15 -27.00 4.99
N ASP A 163 -9.90 -27.42 5.13
CA ASP A 163 -9.58 -28.76 5.67
C ASP A 163 -9.86 -28.80 7.17
N GLU A 164 -9.51 -27.73 7.90
CA GLU A 164 -9.80 -27.62 9.32
C GLU A 164 -11.30 -27.52 9.61
N LEU A 165 -12.04 -26.73 8.82
CA LEU A 165 -13.50 -26.65 8.92
C LEU A 165 -14.14 -28.01 8.68
N LYS A 166 -13.73 -28.72 7.62
CA LYS A 166 -14.19 -30.06 7.30
C LYS A 166 -13.87 -31.05 8.42
N ARG A 167 -12.65 -31.02 8.96
CA ARG A 167 -12.23 -31.89 10.07
C ARG A 167 -13.09 -31.68 11.33
N LYS A 168 -13.53 -30.46 11.56
CA LYS A 168 -14.39 -30.08 12.69
C LYS A 168 -15.88 -30.30 12.41
N GLY A 169 -16.28 -30.59 11.16
CA GLY A 169 -17.69 -30.71 10.76
C GLY A 169 -18.44 -29.38 10.80
N ILE A 170 -17.76 -28.27 10.50
CA ILE A 170 -18.30 -26.91 10.56
C ILE A 170 -18.30 -26.33 9.14
N ASP A 171 -19.42 -25.74 8.74
CA ASP A 171 -19.50 -24.99 7.47
C ASP A 171 -18.73 -23.67 7.57
N ALA A 172 -18.25 -23.20 6.42
CA ALA A 172 -17.62 -21.89 6.33
C ALA A 172 -18.64 -20.76 6.62
N PRO A 173 -18.25 -19.68 7.32
CA PRO A 173 -19.15 -18.56 7.54
C PRO A 173 -19.42 -17.84 6.21
N ALA A 174 -20.68 -17.53 5.91
CA ALA A 174 -21.08 -16.80 4.72
C ALA A 174 -21.24 -15.28 4.99
N ASP A 175 -21.41 -14.90 6.26
CA ASP A 175 -21.67 -13.51 6.64
C ASP A 175 -21.09 -13.18 8.03
N TRP A 176 -20.99 -11.87 8.31
CA TRP A 176 -20.54 -11.33 9.59
C TRP A 176 -21.29 -11.93 10.77
N LYS A 177 -22.61 -12.10 10.68
CA LYS A 177 -23.43 -12.64 11.77
C LYS A 177 -23.16 -14.12 12.05
N ASP A 178 -22.67 -14.88 11.07
CA ASP A 178 -22.33 -16.29 11.27
C ASP A 178 -21.15 -16.44 12.27
N LEU A 179 -20.25 -15.45 12.28
CA LEU A 179 -19.11 -15.43 13.20
C LEU A 179 -19.51 -15.37 14.70
N LEU A 180 -20.76 -15.02 15.00
CA LEU A 180 -21.29 -15.00 16.35
C LEU A 180 -21.72 -16.39 16.86
N ASP A 181 -21.83 -17.40 15.96
CA ASP A 181 -22.22 -18.76 16.32
C ASP A 181 -21.14 -19.39 17.20
N PRO A 182 -21.48 -19.95 18.38
CA PRO A 182 -20.54 -20.62 19.27
C PRO A 182 -19.73 -21.76 18.63
N LYS A 183 -20.16 -22.30 17.48
CA LYS A 183 -19.38 -23.30 16.74
C LYS A 183 -18.01 -22.79 16.28
N TYR A 184 -17.84 -21.46 16.15
CA TYR A 184 -16.57 -20.82 15.80
C TYR A 184 -15.69 -20.43 17.00
N LYS A 185 -16.10 -20.77 18.23
CA LYS A 185 -15.36 -20.42 19.43
C LYS A 185 -13.92 -20.95 19.38
N GLY A 186 -12.95 -20.05 19.54
CA GLY A 186 -11.52 -20.35 19.48
C GLY A 186 -11.00 -20.65 18.07
N LEU A 187 -11.74 -20.30 17.02
CA LEU A 187 -11.36 -20.54 15.63
C LEU A 187 -11.07 -19.26 14.84
N ILE A 188 -11.45 -18.11 15.38
CA ILE A 188 -11.36 -16.82 14.69
C ILE A 188 -10.10 -16.10 15.14
N TRP A 189 -9.33 -15.60 14.19
CA TRP A 189 -8.25 -14.63 14.43
C TRP A 189 -8.58 -13.29 13.80
N LEU A 190 -8.25 -12.24 14.52
CA LEU A 190 -8.37 -10.84 14.08
C LEU A 190 -7.09 -10.09 14.46
N SER A 191 -6.80 -9.00 13.82
CA SER A 191 -5.71 -8.12 14.27
C SER A 191 -6.13 -7.24 15.46
N ASN A 192 -5.15 -6.74 16.18
CA ASN A 192 -5.32 -5.95 17.39
C ASN A 192 -5.85 -4.54 17.08
N TYR A 193 -6.90 -4.13 17.74
CA TYR A 193 -7.57 -2.83 17.56
C TYR A 193 -6.65 -1.62 17.83
N ASN A 194 -5.66 -1.78 18.70
CA ASN A 194 -4.72 -0.68 19.02
C ASN A 194 -3.61 -0.51 17.98
N THR A 195 -3.15 -1.62 17.35
CA THR A 195 -1.94 -1.60 16.51
C THR A 195 -2.23 -1.66 15.01
N ALA A 196 -3.31 -2.36 14.59
CA ALA A 196 -3.57 -2.64 13.19
C ALA A 196 -4.66 -1.75 12.59
N GLY A 197 -4.38 -1.15 11.44
CA GLY A 197 -5.38 -0.41 10.66
C GLY A 197 -6.55 -1.29 10.21
N THR A 198 -6.28 -2.56 9.85
CA THR A 198 -7.30 -3.55 9.48
C THR A 198 -8.35 -3.73 10.59
N ALA A 199 -7.91 -3.85 11.85
CA ALA A 199 -8.84 -3.99 12.97
C ALA A 199 -9.67 -2.71 13.22
N LYS A 200 -9.06 -1.53 13.06
CA LYS A 200 -9.78 -0.25 13.13
C LYS A 200 -10.83 -0.16 12.01
N LEU A 201 -10.51 -0.61 10.80
CA LEU A 201 -11.46 -0.70 9.70
C LEU A 201 -12.61 -1.68 10.03
N VAL A 202 -12.36 -2.81 10.69
CA VAL A 202 -13.41 -3.73 11.16
C VAL A 202 -14.36 -3.03 12.13
N ILE A 203 -13.84 -2.25 13.10
CA ILE A 203 -14.68 -1.45 14.01
C ILE A 203 -15.58 -0.50 13.24
N ASN A 204 -15.00 0.34 12.38
CA ASN A 204 -15.75 1.29 11.58
C ASN A 204 -16.80 0.59 10.68
N THR A 205 -16.43 -0.55 10.07
CA THR A 205 -17.33 -1.34 9.25
C THR A 205 -18.54 -1.83 10.04
N MET A 206 -18.36 -2.36 11.24
CA MET A 206 -19.45 -2.86 12.06
C MET A 206 -20.36 -1.72 12.53
N ILE A 207 -19.80 -0.60 12.93
CA ILE A 207 -20.56 0.58 13.38
C ILE A 207 -21.35 1.19 12.22
N GLN A 208 -20.73 1.37 11.04
CA GLN A 208 -21.42 1.93 9.87
C GLN A 208 -22.47 0.97 9.30
N LYS A 209 -22.28 -0.33 9.45
CA LYS A 209 -23.19 -1.36 8.96
C LYS A 209 -24.42 -1.56 9.86
N TYR A 210 -24.22 -1.59 11.15
CA TYR A 210 -25.27 -1.95 12.13
C TYR A 210 -25.77 -0.78 12.97
N GLY A 211 -25.13 0.39 12.90
CA GLY A 211 -25.30 1.51 13.80
C GLY A 211 -24.38 1.39 15.02
N HIS A 212 -24.16 2.51 15.71
CA HIS A 212 -23.16 2.65 16.77
C HIS A 212 -23.27 1.54 17.84
N ASP A 213 -24.41 1.46 18.51
CA ASP A 213 -24.57 0.56 19.67
C ASP A 213 -24.57 -0.92 19.26
N GLU A 214 -25.26 -1.27 18.16
CA GLU A 214 -25.29 -2.64 17.66
C GLU A 214 -23.95 -3.06 17.04
N GLY A 215 -23.19 -2.12 16.47
CA GLY A 215 -21.83 -2.36 15.99
C GLY A 215 -20.85 -2.69 17.11
N ILE A 216 -20.88 -1.91 18.19
CA ILE A 216 -20.07 -2.20 19.39
C ILE A 216 -20.50 -3.54 20.01
N LYS A 217 -21.82 -3.76 20.13
CA LYS A 217 -22.34 -5.04 20.63
C LYS A 217 -21.86 -6.22 19.80
N TYR A 218 -21.89 -6.09 18.47
CA TYR A 218 -21.39 -7.13 17.57
C TYR A 218 -19.91 -7.45 17.86
N LEU A 219 -19.07 -6.42 18.04
CA LEU A 219 -17.62 -6.60 18.32
C LEU A 219 -17.39 -7.29 19.67
N VAL A 220 -18.19 -6.99 20.68
CA VAL A 220 -18.16 -7.66 22.00
C VAL A 220 -18.64 -9.12 21.89
N ASP A 221 -19.65 -9.38 21.05
CA ASP A 221 -20.18 -10.74 20.90
C ASP A 221 -19.25 -11.62 20.09
N VAL A 222 -18.62 -11.12 19.00
CA VAL A 222 -17.66 -11.89 18.20
C VAL A 222 -16.36 -12.16 18.96
N ASP A 223 -15.97 -11.28 19.89
CA ASP A 223 -14.80 -11.47 20.77
C ASP A 223 -14.82 -12.82 21.50
N LYS A 224 -16.02 -13.31 21.87
CA LYS A 224 -16.19 -14.61 22.55
C LYS A 224 -15.69 -15.81 21.72
N ASN A 225 -15.60 -15.62 20.39
CA ASN A 225 -15.17 -16.62 19.44
C ASN A 225 -13.74 -16.39 18.93
N ILE A 226 -13.14 -15.21 19.23
CA ILE A 226 -11.78 -14.87 18.82
C ILE A 226 -10.76 -15.52 19.75
N GLU A 227 -9.81 -16.27 19.17
CA GLU A 227 -8.70 -16.89 19.89
C GLU A 227 -7.51 -15.95 20.01
N VAL A 228 -7.12 -15.31 18.89
CA VAL A 228 -5.89 -14.51 18.80
C VAL A 228 -6.16 -13.15 18.20
N TYR A 229 -5.57 -12.13 18.82
CA TYR A 229 -5.41 -10.78 18.27
C TYR A 229 -3.95 -10.58 17.84
N THR A 230 -3.71 -10.58 16.54
CA THR A 230 -2.36 -10.43 15.99
C THR A 230 -1.92 -8.97 15.96
N LYS A 231 -0.63 -8.69 16.11
CA LYS A 231 -0.08 -7.32 16.04
C LYS A 231 -0.32 -6.65 14.68
N SER A 232 -0.14 -7.40 13.59
CA SER A 232 -0.28 -6.94 12.20
C SER A 232 -1.61 -7.35 11.61
N GLY A 233 -2.17 -6.52 10.70
CA GLY A 233 -3.38 -6.81 9.93
C GLY A 233 -3.30 -8.09 9.10
N SER A 234 -2.12 -8.42 8.56
CA SER A 234 -1.86 -9.64 7.78
C SER A 234 -1.55 -10.87 8.66
N GLY A 235 -1.52 -10.74 9.98
CA GLY A 235 -1.25 -11.87 10.88
C GLY A 235 -2.23 -13.03 10.72
N PRO A 236 -3.55 -12.81 10.67
CA PRO A 236 -4.50 -13.90 10.47
C PRO A 236 -4.26 -14.66 9.16
N SER A 237 -4.06 -13.98 8.03
CA SER A 237 -3.86 -14.60 6.70
C SER A 237 -2.65 -15.54 6.69
N LYS A 238 -1.54 -15.13 7.31
CA LYS A 238 -0.29 -15.90 7.36
C LYS A 238 -0.44 -17.25 8.08
N ASN A 239 -1.46 -17.40 8.92
CA ASN A 239 -1.68 -18.60 9.75
C ASN A 239 -2.89 -19.45 9.29
N VAL A 240 -3.67 -18.97 8.30
CA VAL A 240 -4.82 -19.74 7.80
C VAL A 240 -4.35 -21.00 7.06
N GLY A 241 -3.33 -20.89 6.21
CA GLY A 241 -2.83 -22.01 5.41
C GLY A 241 -2.28 -23.15 6.26
N THR A 242 -1.59 -22.85 7.37
CA THR A 242 -1.06 -23.82 8.31
C THR A 242 -2.14 -24.49 9.16
N GLY A 243 -3.32 -23.87 9.28
CA GLY A 243 -4.44 -24.36 10.13
C GLY A 243 -4.37 -23.87 11.58
N GLU A 244 -3.39 -23.06 11.96
CA GLU A 244 -3.36 -22.41 13.29
C GLU A 244 -4.52 -21.42 13.42
N CYS A 245 -4.78 -20.66 12.37
CA CYS A 245 -5.98 -19.84 12.21
C CYS A 245 -6.97 -20.58 11.31
N VAL A 246 -8.18 -20.84 11.81
CA VAL A 246 -9.20 -21.52 11.01
C VAL A 246 -10.04 -20.51 10.22
N VAL A 247 -10.38 -19.38 10.84
CA VAL A 247 -11.10 -18.27 10.23
C VAL A 247 -10.32 -16.98 10.51
N GLY A 248 -9.69 -16.43 9.49
CA GLY A 248 -8.98 -15.15 9.57
C GLY A 248 -9.86 -14.01 9.05
N ILE A 249 -10.01 -12.95 9.83
CA ILE A 249 -10.63 -11.70 9.38
C ILE A 249 -9.51 -10.76 8.93
N GLY A 250 -9.55 -10.32 7.67
CA GLY A 250 -8.53 -9.45 7.10
C GLY A 250 -8.79 -9.13 5.64
N PHE A 251 -7.78 -8.66 4.94
CA PHE A 251 -7.91 -8.35 3.52
C PHE A 251 -7.77 -9.60 2.65
N LEU A 252 -8.65 -9.74 1.67
CA LEU A 252 -8.71 -10.94 0.83
C LEU A 252 -7.49 -11.08 -0.08
N HIS A 253 -6.83 -9.99 -0.46
CA HIS A 253 -5.57 -10.05 -1.21
C HIS A 253 -4.43 -10.71 -0.42
N ASP A 254 -4.37 -10.58 0.91
CA ASP A 254 -3.44 -11.33 1.75
C ASP A 254 -3.65 -12.85 1.63
N GLY A 255 -4.92 -13.27 1.53
CA GLY A 255 -5.26 -14.67 1.30
C GLY A 255 -4.84 -15.16 -0.09
N ILE A 256 -4.94 -14.30 -1.13
CA ILE A 256 -4.43 -14.59 -2.48
C ILE A 256 -2.92 -14.87 -2.41
N THR A 257 -2.16 -14.04 -1.69
CA THR A 257 -0.72 -14.24 -1.46
C THR A 257 -0.44 -15.61 -0.87
N GLN A 258 -1.20 -16.01 0.16
CA GLN A 258 -1.00 -17.32 0.78
C GLN A 258 -1.30 -18.48 -0.18
N ILE A 259 -2.30 -18.32 -1.06
CA ILE A 259 -2.67 -19.35 -2.05
C ILE A 259 -1.62 -19.45 -3.16
N ILE A 260 -1.24 -18.32 -3.76
CA ILE A 260 -0.40 -18.28 -4.96
C ILE A 260 1.07 -18.48 -4.59
N ASP A 261 1.60 -17.67 -3.66
CA ASP A 261 3.04 -17.61 -3.41
C ASP A 261 3.47 -18.67 -2.40
N ASN A 262 2.61 -19.01 -1.42
CA ASN A 262 2.90 -20.00 -0.40
C ASN A 262 2.26 -21.37 -0.66
N GLY A 263 1.46 -21.52 -1.72
CA GLY A 263 0.91 -22.79 -2.16
C GLY A 263 -0.22 -23.37 -1.30
N TYR A 264 -0.85 -22.57 -0.45
CA TYR A 264 -1.93 -23.03 0.44
C TYR A 264 -3.27 -23.15 -0.27
N GLY A 265 -3.45 -24.19 -1.11
CA GLY A 265 -4.71 -24.47 -1.83
C GLY A 265 -5.90 -24.81 -0.93
N ASN A 266 -5.69 -24.98 0.38
CA ASN A 266 -6.73 -25.22 1.39
C ASN A 266 -7.42 -23.95 1.90
N ILE A 267 -6.98 -22.76 1.46
CA ILE A 267 -7.64 -21.49 1.80
C ILE A 267 -8.83 -21.23 0.86
N GLN A 268 -9.93 -20.76 1.42
CA GLN A 268 -11.07 -20.20 0.71
C GLN A 268 -11.23 -18.71 1.12
N LEU A 269 -11.42 -17.85 0.13
CA LEU A 269 -11.72 -16.43 0.31
C LEU A 269 -13.23 -16.23 0.32
N ILE A 270 -13.74 -15.43 1.26
CA ILE A 270 -15.17 -15.20 1.44
C ILE A 270 -15.43 -13.71 1.57
N ILE A 271 -16.24 -13.17 0.65
CA ILE A 271 -16.82 -11.84 0.77
C ILE A 271 -18.11 -11.99 1.57
N PRO A 272 -18.28 -11.32 2.72
CA PRO A 272 -19.51 -11.38 3.51
C PRO A 272 -20.73 -11.00 2.69
N SER A 273 -21.76 -11.86 2.67
CA SER A 273 -22.92 -11.77 1.77
C SER A 273 -23.79 -10.53 2.00
N SER A 274 -23.83 -10.00 3.22
CA SER A 274 -24.54 -8.77 3.56
C SER A 274 -23.76 -7.50 3.25
N GLY A 275 -22.58 -7.60 2.63
CA GLY A 275 -21.69 -6.50 2.29
C GLY A 275 -20.55 -6.33 3.28
N THR A 276 -19.47 -5.76 2.79
CA THR A 276 -18.24 -5.48 3.53
C THR A 276 -17.61 -4.18 3.07
N SER A 277 -16.67 -3.64 3.84
CA SER A 277 -15.89 -2.47 3.49
C SER A 277 -14.59 -2.83 2.76
N PHE A 278 -13.81 -1.81 2.50
CA PHE A 278 -12.53 -1.89 1.82
C PHE A 278 -11.52 -0.93 2.44
N GLU A 279 -10.24 -1.23 2.29
CA GLU A 279 -9.18 -0.26 2.54
C GLU A 279 -8.84 0.52 1.27
N ILE A 280 -8.31 1.72 1.46
CA ILE A 280 -7.45 2.41 0.49
C ILE A 280 -6.07 2.43 1.12
N GLY A 281 -5.09 1.80 0.50
CA GLY A 281 -3.70 1.93 0.91
C GLY A 281 -3.14 3.23 0.36
N ALA A 282 -2.42 3.99 1.19
CA ALA A 282 -2.03 5.34 0.83
C ALA A 282 -0.53 5.60 0.97
N THR A 283 -0.10 6.76 0.46
CA THR A 283 1.23 7.33 0.70
C THR A 283 1.10 8.79 1.10
N ALA A 284 1.99 9.26 1.99
CA ALA A 284 1.99 10.63 2.52
C ALA A 284 3.39 11.08 2.91
N ILE A 285 3.59 12.39 2.99
CA ILE A 285 4.82 13.01 3.48
C ILE A 285 4.62 13.42 4.94
N PHE A 286 5.55 13.11 5.83
CA PHE A 286 5.51 13.60 7.21
C PHE A 286 5.88 15.07 7.28
N LYS A 287 5.09 15.86 7.99
CA LYS A 287 5.38 17.29 8.19
C LYS A 287 6.64 17.47 9.05
N GLY A 288 7.59 18.23 8.53
CA GLY A 288 8.89 18.44 9.19
C GLY A 288 9.92 17.34 8.91
N CYS A 289 9.68 16.48 7.92
CA CYS A 289 10.65 15.49 7.45
C CYS A 289 11.96 16.15 6.99
N LYS A 290 13.05 15.39 7.00
CA LYS A 290 14.40 15.93 6.71
C LYS A 290 14.69 16.04 5.22
N HIS A 291 14.09 15.16 4.40
CA HIS A 291 14.37 15.02 2.97
C HIS A 291 13.11 15.32 2.16
N GLU A 292 12.63 16.60 2.24
CA GLU A 292 11.33 16.98 1.70
C GLU A 292 11.24 16.84 0.17
N ASN A 293 12.32 17.10 -0.56
CA ASN A 293 12.31 16.92 -2.03
C ASN A 293 12.33 15.44 -2.41
N ALA A 294 13.09 14.61 -1.71
CA ALA A 294 13.07 13.16 -1.89
C ALA A 294 11.69 12.58 -1.52
N ALA A 295 11.05 13.09 -0.48
CA ALA A 295 9.69 12.72 -0.09
C ALA A 295 8.65 13.11 -1.15
N LYS A 296 8.72 14.30 -1.72
CA LYS A 296 7.86 14.73 -2.85
C LYS A 296 8.07 13.85 -4.08
N LEU A 297 9.33 13.56 -4.42
CA LEU A 297 9.65 12.67 -5.53
C LEU A 297 9.14 11.24 -5.27
N TRP A 298 9.16 10.77 -4.02
CA TRP A 298 8.55 9.50 -3.63
C TRP A 298 7.05 9.47 -3.91
N ILE A 299 6.30 10.54 -3.60
CA ILE A 299 4.86 10.61 -3.92
C ILE A 299 4.62 10.47 -5.43
N GLU A 300 5.39 11.20 -6.26
CA GLU A 300 5.28 11.07 -7.72
C GLU A 300 5.57 9.63 -8.20
N TYR A 301 6.60 9.00 -7.64
CA TYR A 301 6.95 7.61 -7.91
C TYR A 301 5.86 6.64 -7.42
N ALA A 302 5.36 6.81 -6.20
CA ALA A 302 4.32 5.95 -5.62
C ALA A 302 3.01 5.97 -6.41
N LEU A 303 2.73 7.06 -7.14
CA LEU A 303 1.58 7.23 -8.04
C LEU A 303 1.92 6.89 -9.51
N SER A 304 2.90 6.04 -9.74
CA SER A 304 3.30 5.62 -11.08
C SER A 304 3.25 4.10 -11.26
N PRO A 305 3.11 3.60 -12.49
CA PRO A 305 3.20 2.17 -12.79
C PRO A 305 4.49 1.52 -12.30
N ASP A 306 5.61 2.27 -12.31
CA ASP A 306 6.91 1.79 -11.86
C ASP A 306 6.93 1.36 -10.38
N CYS A 307 6.03 1.93 -9.56
CA CYS A 307 5.87 1.56 -8.16
C CYS A 307 4.72 0.56 -7.96
N VAL A 308 3.49 0.93 -8.39
CA VAL A 308 2.30 0.15 -7.99
C VAL A 308 2.26 -1.24 -8.62
N GLU A 309 2.82 -1.42 -9.83
CA GLU A 309 2.90 -2.74 -10.47
C GLU A 309 3.91 -3.69 -9.81
N LEU A 310 4.75 -3.20 -8.92
CA LEU A 310 5.65 -4.06 -8.14
C LEU A 310 4.87 -4.88 -7.11
N GLY A 311 3.71 -4.40 -6.66
CA GLY A 311 2.89 -5.09 -5.67
C GLY A 311 2.64 -6.54 -6.06
N ALA A 312 1.99 -6.77 -7.19
CA ALA A 312 1.64 -8.12 -7.64
C ALA A 312 2.87 -9.02 -7.94
N LYS A 313 4.01 -8.43 -8.24
CA LYS A 313 5.27 -9.16 -8.47
C LYS A 313 5.96 -9.58 -7.16
N ASN A 314 5.49 -9.03 -6.03
CA ASN A 314 6.06 -9.21 -4.71
C ASN A 314 4.97 -9.55 -3.67
N GLY A 315 4.01 -10.38 -4.07
CA GLY A 315 3.02 -10.96 -3.17
C GLY A 315 1.92 -10.01 -2.66
N SER A 316 1.69 -8.90 -3.34
CA SER A 316 0.72 -7.87 -2.92
C SER A 316 -0.30 -7.66 -4.04
N TYR A 317 -1.46 -8.34 -3.94
CA TYR A 317 -2.45 -8.49 -5.02
C TYR A 317 -3.65 -7.56 -4.90
N GLN A 318 -3.46 -6.35 -4.35
CA GLN A 318 -4.48 -5.32 -4.24
C GLN A 318 -4.88 -4.77 -5.61
N PHE A 319 -6.09 -4.22 -5.72
CA PHE A 319 -6.50 -3.44 -6.88
C PHE A 319 -5.78 -2.11 -6.93
N LEU A 320 -5.25 -1.75 -8.08
CA LEU A 320 -4.58 -0.46 -8.30
C LEU A 320 -5.60 0.65 -8.54
N VAL A 321 -5.33 1.84 -8.03
CA VAL A 321 -6.26 2.98 -8.07
C VAL A 321 -5.84 4.09 -9.03
N ILE A 322 -4.89 3.80 -9.95
CA ILE A 322 -4.46 4.69 -11.03
C ILE A 322 -4.80 4.07 -12.40
N ASP A 323 -5.14 4.92 -13.38
CA ASP A 323 -5.68 4.52 -14.69
C ASP A 323 -4.62 4.04 -15.71
N ASN A 324 -3.36 4.38 -15.47
CA ASN A 324 -2.24 4.08 -16.37
C ASN A 324 -1.40 2.87 -15.93
N ALA A 325 -1.83 2.12 -14.90
CA ALA A 325 -1.16 0.91 -14.43
C ALA A 325 -1.96 -0.35 -14.78
N LYS A 326 -1.25 -1.48 -14.94
CA LYS A 326 -1.86 -2.77 -15.23
C LYS A 326 -2.36 -3.43 -13.94
N GLN A 327 -3.68 -3.65 -13.87
CA GLN A 327 -4.32 -4.36 -12.75
C GLN A 327 -3.77 -5.78 -12.55
N PRO A 328 -3.59 -6.23 -11.30
CA PRO A 328 -3.28 -7.63 -11.00
C PRO A 328 -4.42 -8.54 -11.44
N GLN A 329 -4.14 -9.53 -12.29
CA GLN A 329 -5.15 -10.49 -12.74
C GLN A 329 -5.63 -11.40 -11.60
N ALA A 330 -4.77 -11.68 -10.63
CA ALA A 330 -5.04 -12.62 -9.54
C ALA A 330 -6.35 -12.30 -8.78
N ALA A 331 -6.61 -11.03 -8.44
CA ALA A 331 -7.83 -10.68 -7.72
C ALA A 331 -9.10 -11.04 -8.52
N ALA A 332 -9.11 -10.81 -9.83
CA ALA A 332 -10.22 -11.18 -10.70
C ALA A 332 -10.36 -12.71 -10.85
N ASP A 333 -9.24 -13.44 -10.93
CA ASP A 333 -9.22 -14.91 -11.00
C ASP A 333 -9.84 -15.57 -9.76
N PHE A 334 -9.75 -14.91 -8.60
CA PHE A 334 -10.43 -15.32 -7.36
C PHE A 334 -11.84 -14.75 -7.20
N GLY A 335 -12.38 -14.09 -8.23
CA GLY A 335 -13.74 -13.56 -8.23
C GLY A 335 -13.95 -12.34 -7.34
N LEU A 336 -12.87 -11.64 -6.99
CA LEU A 336 -12.96 -10.39 -6.25
C LEU A 336 -13.33 -9.24 -7.20
N ASP A 337 -14.31 -8.44 -6.80
CA ASP A 337 -14.77 -7.25 -7.51
C ASP A 337 -14.59 -6.03 -6.60
N PRO A 338 -13.74 -5.05 -6.94
CA PRO A 338 -13.50 -3.88 -6.12
C PRO A 338 -14.73 -2.98 -5.96
N GLU A 339 -15.74 -3.13 -6.81
CA GLU A 339 -16.99 -2.35 -6.72
C GLU A 339 -18.06 -3.05 -5.87
N ASN A 340 -17.88 -4.33 -5.55
CA ASN A 340 -18.80 -5.08 -4.68
C ASN A 340 -18.51 -4.88 -3.21
N VAL A 341 -18.58 -3.61 -2.76
CA VAL A 341 -18.33 -3.18 -1.39
C VAL A 341 -19.42 -2.23 -0.92
N MET A 342 -19.64 -2.16 0.38
CA MET A 342 -20.58 -1.19 0.96
C MET A 342 -20.03 0.25 0.82
N LYS A 343 -20.93 1.21 0.81
CA LYS A 343 -20.52 2.62 0.94
C LYS A 343 -19.87 2.82 2.31
N TYR A 344 -18.63 3.29 2.30
CA TYR A 344 -17.86 3.57 3.51
C TYR A 344 -17.79 5.08 3.73
N ASP A 345 -18.10 5.51 4.96
CA ASP A 345 -18.06 6.92 5.36
C ASP A 345 -16.68 7.25 5.95
N PHE A 346 -15.81 7.79 5.10
CA PHE A 346 -14.45 8.19 5.50
C PHE A 346 -14.44 9.39 6.44
N GLU A 347 -15.45 10.28 6.38
CA GLU A 347 -15.51 11.43 7.29
C GLU A 347 -15.92 11.00 8.71
N ASP A 348 -16.86 10.06 8.83
CA ASP A 348 -17.18 9.46 10.12
C ASP A 348 -15.98 8.72 10.71
N ALA A 349 -15.30 7.89 9.91
CA ALA A 349 -14.10 7.17 10.32
C ALA A 349 -13.00 8.14 10.79
N LYS A 350 -12.73 9.20 10.03
CA LYS A 350 -11.76 10.25 10.38
C LYS A 350 -12.08 10.90 11.72
N ALA A 351 -13.34 11.23 11.95
CA ALA A 351 -13.77 11.94 13.16
C ALA A 351 -13.80 11.04 14.40
N ASN A 352 -14.12 9.75 14.25
CA ASN A 352 -14.58 8.93 15.35
C ASN A 352 -13.75 7.66 15.61
N THR A 353 -12.84 7.22 14.72
CA THR A 353 -12.12 5.94 14.89
C THR A 353 -11.42 5.84 16.26
N LYS A 354 -10.73 6.89 16.73
CA LYS A 354 -10.07 6.86 18.05
C LYS A 354 -11.10 6.57 19.17
N LYS A 355 -12.22 7.32 19.17
CA LYS A 355 -13.31 7.14 20.13
C LYS A 355 -13.91 5.74 20.06
N TYR A 356 -14.17 5.24 18.85
CA TYR A 356 -14.73 3.90 18.66
C TYR A 356 -13.81 2.80 19.17
N VAL A 357 -12.48 2.92 18.96
CA VAL A 357 -11.49 1.99 19.54
C VAL A 357 -11.57 2.01 21.07
N GLU A 358 -11.60 3.19 21.68
CA GLU A 358 -11.70 3.33 23.15
C GLU A 358 -13.00 2.70 23.70
N GLU A 359 -14.12 2.94 23.03
CA GLU A 359 -15.43 2.41 23.43
C GLU A 359 -15.47 0.87 23.32
N VAL A 360 -14.94 0.30 22.25
CA VAL A 360 -14.82 -1.16 22.07
C VAL A 360 -13.90 -1.76 23.13
N MET A 361 -12.72 -1.17 23.36
CA MET A 361 -11.78 -1.66 24.36
C MET A 361 -12.37 -1.60 25.78
N ASN A 362 -13.08 -0.52 26.11
CA ASN A 362 -13.80 -0.39 27.39
C ASN A 362 -14.92 -1.44 27.54
N ALA A 363 -15.67 -1.70 26.46
CA ALA A 363 -16.76 -2.68 26.46
C ALA A 363 -16.25 -4.12 26.58
N LEU A 364 -15.07 -4.42 26.01
CA LEU A 364 -14.39 -5.73 26.19
C LEU A 364 -13.87 -5.94 27.60
N GLY A 365 -13.49 -4.85 28.29
CA GLY A 365 -13.05 -4.83 29.68
C GLY A 365 -11.67 -5.47 29.90
N SER A 366 -11.19 -5.45 31.16
CA SER A 366 -9.85 -5.90 31.55
C SER A 366 -9.57 -7.39 31.30
N ALA A 367 -10.60 -8.23 31.18
CA ALA A 367 -10.43 -9.63 30.80
C ALA A 367 -9.84 -9.83 29.40
N ALA A 368 -9.99 -8.84 28.53
CA ALA A 368 -9.41 -8.83 27.19
C ALA A 368 -7.97 -8.30 27.16
N ASP A 369 -7.52 -7.54 28.17
CA ASP A 369 -6.22 -6.86 28.18
C ASP A 369 -5.02 -7.79 27.91
N GLY A 370 -5.06 -9.01 28.44
CA GLY A 370 -4.01 -10.01 28.22
C GLY A 370 -3.87 -10.47 26.76
N ARG A 371 -4.99 -10.49 26.02
CA ARG A 371 -5.03 -10.89 24.60
C ARG A 371 -4.56 -9.80 23.65
N PHE A 372 -4.57 -8.55 24.09
CA PHE A 372 -4.10 -7.39 23.33
C PHE A 372 -2.63 -7.02 23.59
N LYS A 373 -1.96 -7.72 24.53
CA LYS A 373 -0.52 -7.57 24.73
C LYS A 373 0.19 -8.33 23.63
N THR A 374 0.71 -7.60 22.65
CA THR A 374 1.63 -8.15 21.65
C THR A 374 3.03 -8.08 22.23
N GLU A 375 3.64 -9.24 22.51
CA GLU A 375 5.06 -9.33 22.85
C GLU A 375 5.96 -8.87 21.70
#